data_ead78642722caf9badfc99c72374d8bf
#
_entry.id   ead78642722caf9badfc99c72374d8bf
#
_cell.length_a   1.000
_cell.length_b   1.000
_cell.length_c   1.000
_cell.angle_alpha   90.00
_cell.angle_beta   90.00
_cell.angle_gamma   90.00
#
_symmetry.space_group_name_H-M   'P 1'
#
loop_
_entity.id
_entity.type
_entity.pdbx_description
1 polymer ?
#
loop_
_entity_poly.entity_id
_entity_poly.type
_entity_poly.pdbx_seq_one_letter_code
_entity_poly.pdbx_strand_id
1 'polypeptide(L)'
;MREKIQEQLRRIEETENIKILLAVESGSRAWGFASPDSDYDVRFIYIRRLEDYLRLDAVRDVIELPIDDVLDINGWDLQKTLRLLYKSNPTLFEWFSSPIVYQETDFADEFRDLMMHYFSSKKTLYHYISMAEGNYREYLKGEIVRAKKYFYVLRPVLACRWILDRGTPPPMLFSELVKEELPVELINPVNQLLELKMNSSEVELIKRISEINEYLDESIPSIKSAVRLLDDSHTPEWNELNQLFLRELMK
;
A
#
# COMPACT_ATOMS: atom_id res chain seq x y z
N MET A 1 13.64 8.09 -15.85
CA MET A 1 13.22 6.90 -15.09
C MET A 1 11.90 6.31 -15.59
N ARG A 2 10.85 7.09 -15.80
CA ARG A 2 9.54 6.58 -16.28
C ARG A 2 9.67 5.71 -17.54
N GLU A 3 10.43 6.14 -18.53
CA GLU A 3 10.67 5.36 -19.76
C GLU A 3 11.37 4.03 -19.48
N LYS A 4 12.40 4.04 -18.59
CA LYS A 4 13.08 2.81 -18.14
C LYS A 4 12.10 1.83 -17.49
N ILE A 5 11.21 2.32 -16.65
CA ILE A 5 10.18 1.49 -15.98
C ILE A 5 9.24 0.89 -17.02
N GLN A 6 8.73 1.69 -17.95
CA GLN A 6 7.82 1.22 -18.99
C GLN A 6 8.49 0.21 -19.94
N GLU A 7 9.78 0.36 -20.22
CA GLU A 7 10.56 -0.62 -20.99
C GLU A 7 10.70 -1.95 -20.23
N GLN A 8 10.99 -1.89 -18.92
CA GLN A 8 11.04 -3.09 -18.07
C GLN A 8 9.69 -3.79 -18.00
N LEU A 9 8.59 -3.06 -17.86
CA LEU A 9 7.24 -3.64 -17.84
C LEU A 9 6.94 -4.38 -19.17
N ARG A 10 7.24 -3.79 -20.33
CA ARG A 10 7.11 -4.46 -21.64
C ARG A 10 7.95 -5.72 -21.72
N ARG A 11 9.22 -5.65 -21.25
CA ARG A 11 10.09 -6.81 -21.23
C ARG A 11 9.55 -7.94 -20.36
N ILE A 12 8.95 -7.60 -19.21
CA ILE A 12 8.28 -8.58 -18.33
C ILE A 12 7.11 -9.24 -19.08
N GLU A 13 6.25 -8.47 -19.75
CA GLU A 13 5.16 -9.03 -20.54
C GLU A 13 5.64 -10.05 -21.59
N GLU A 14 6.73 -9.74 -22.29
CA GLU A 14 7.31 -10.60 -23.31
C GLU A 14 7.97 -11.86 -22.71
N THR A 15 8.81 -11.70 -21.67
CA THR A 15 9.59 -12.80 -21.10
C THR A 15 8.76 -13.77 -20.27
N GLU A 16 7.77 -13.24 -19.52
CA GLU A 16 6.88 -14.02 -18.67
C GLU A 16 5.60 -14.48 -19.39
N ASN A 17 5.42 -14.02 -20.64
CA ASN A 17 4.25 -14.30 -21.46
C ASN A 17 2.93 -13.99 -20.74
N ILE A 18 2.83 -12.78 -20.22
CA ILE A 18 1.70 -12.25 -19.44
C ILE A 18 1.16 -10.97 -20.08
N LYS A 19 0.01 -10.51 -19.59
CA LYS A 19 -0.51 -9.17 -19.88
C LYS A 19 -0.59 -8.39 -18.57
N ILE A 20 0.04 -7.22 -18.53
CA ILE A 20 -0.07 -6.30 -17.38
C ILE A 20 -1.40 -5.53 -17.49
N LEU A 21 -2.19 -5.57 -16.42
CA LEU A 21 -3.50 -4.94 -16.33
C LEU A 21 -3.43 -3.55 -15.68
N LEU A 22 -2.54 -3.41 -14.69
CA LEU A 22 -2.25 -2.18 -13.97
C LEU A 22 -0.78 -2.18 -13.54
N ALA A 23 -0.08 -1.06 -13.67
CA ALA A 23 1.23 -0.84 -13.07
C ALA A 23 1.31 0.56 -12.49
N VAL A 24 1.71 0.66 -11.21
CA VAL A 24 1.72 1.90 -10.44
C VAL A 24 2.99 2.04 -9.63
N GLU A 25 3.26 3.26 -9.19
CA GLU A 25 4.22 3.53 -8.13
C GLU A 25 3.59 3.24 -6.76
N SER A 26 4.39 2.75 -5.84
CA SER A 26 4.05 2.55 -4.43
C SER A 26 5.06 3.28 -3.52
N GLY A 27 5.06 2.98 -2.23
CA GLY A 27 6.04 3.48 -1.28
C GLY A 27 6.10 5.01 -1.17
N SER A 28 7.27 5.53 -0.82
CA SER A 28 7.45 6.94 -0.45
C SER A 28 7.14 7.92 -1.59
N ARG A 29 7.32 7.52 -2.85
CA ARG A 29 7.01 8.35 -4.02
C ARG A 29 5.50 8.51 -4.19
N ALA A 30 4.76 7.43 -4.08
CA ALA A 30 3.30 7.46 -4.14
C ALA A 30 2.68 8.14 -2.91
N TRP A 31 3.33 8.04 -1.75
CA TRP A 31 2.89 8.75 -0.54
C TRP A 31 3.19 10.25 -0.56
N GLY A 32 3.98 10.73 -1.52
CA GLY A 32 4.24 12.15 -1.76
C GLY A 32 5.41 12.75 -0.94
N PHE A 33 6.30 11.93 -0.37
CA PHE A 33 7.45 12.39 0.40
C PHE A 33 8.77 11.65 0.09
N ALA A 34 9.01 11.35 -1.18
CA ALA A 34 10.27 10.75 -1.61
C ALA A 34 11.47 11.66 -1.31
N SER A 35 12.59 11.08 -0.86
CA SER A 35 13.91 11.72 -0.85
C SER A 35 14.60 11.55 -2.21
N PRO A 36 15.70 12.27 -2.47
CA PRO A 36 16.44 12.14 -3.73
C PRO A 36 16.95 10.71 -4.00
N ASP A 37 17.26 9.97 -2.94
CA ASP A 37 17.76 8.59 -2.96
C ASP A 37 16.68 7.53 -2.70
N SER A 38 15.40 7.92 -2.69
CA SER A 38 14.30 6.94 -2.56
C SER A 38 14.22 6.05 -3.78
N ASP A 39 14.02 4.76 -3.55
CA ASP A 39 13.77 3.75 -4.57
C ASP A 39 12.48 4.03 -5.36
N TYR A 40 12.36 3.41 -6.52
CA TYR A 40 11.13 3.32 -7.27
C TYR A 40 10.48 1.98 -6.97
N ASP A 41 9.34 2.03 -6.30
CA ASP A 41 8.55 0.88 -5.87
C ASP A 41 7.46 0.56 -6.90
N VAL A 42 7.83 -0.05 -8.02
CA VAL A 42 6.88 -0.39 -9.08
C VAL A 42 6.10 -1.65 -8.72
N ARG A 43 4.80 -1.52 -8.69
CA ARG A 43 3.88 -2.62 -8.40
C ARG A 43 2.92 -2.81 -9.56
N PHE A 44 2.70 -4.07 -9.97
CA PHE A 44 1.82 -4.34 -11.09
C PHE A 44 0.92 -5.56 -10.85
N ILE A 45 -0.21 -5.57 -11.56
CA ILE A 45 -1.17 -6.68 -11.60
C ILE A 45 -1.13 -7.23 -13.01
N TYR A 46 -1.04 -8.55 -13.12
CA TYR A 46 -0.96 -9.23 -14.40
C TYR A 46 -1.92 -10.41 -14.50
N ILE A 47 -2.22 -10.81 -15.73
CA ILE A 47 -2.95 -12.03 -16.05
C ILE A 47 -2.08 -12.91 -16.94
N ARG A 48 -2.09 -14.23 -16.69
CA ARG A 48 -1.46 -15.25 -17.51
C ARG A 48 -2.42 -15.75 -18.58
N ARG A 49 -1.94 -16.58 -19.48
CA ARG A 49 -2.80 -17.28 -20.45
C ARG A 49 -3.64 -18.33 -19.75
N LEU A 50 -4.76 -18.70 -20.39
CA LEU A 50 -5.69 -19.70 -19.88
C LEU A 50 -5.00 -21.04 -19.55
N GLU A 51 -4.08 -21.48 -20.40
CA GLU A 51 -3.35 -22.73 -20.24
C GLU A 51 -2.53 -22.77 -18.94
N ASP A 52 -1.99 -21.62 -18.49
CA ASP A 52 -1.24 -21.54 -17.24
C ASP A 52 -2.10 -21.76 -16.01
N TYR A 53 -3.35 -21.31 -16.06
CA TYR A 53 -4.34 -21.55 -14.97
C TYR A 53 -4.90 -22.97 -14.94
N LEU A 54 -4.80 -23.70 -16.04
CA LEU A 54 -5.28 -25.08 -16.18
C LEU A 54 -4.20 -26.15 -15.98
N ARG A 55 -2.95 -25.76 -15.68
CA ARG A 55 -1.86 -26.69 -15.41
C ARG A 55 -2.07 -27.46 -14.11
N LEU A 56 -1.51 -28.67 -14.06
CA LEU A 56 -1.53 -29.49 -12.84
C LEU A 56 -0.49 -29.06 -11.81
N ASP A 57 0.63 -28.50 -12.28
CA ASP A 57 1.67 -27.93 -11.42
C ASP A 57 1.31 -26.48 -11.06
N ALA A 58 1.66 -26.06 -9.85
CA ALA A 58 1.40 -24.69 -9.39
C ALA A 58 2.30 -23.70 -10.12
N VAL A 59 1.69 -22.68 -10.73
CA VAL A 59 2.40 -21.53 -11.28
C VAL A 59 2.55 -20.47 -10.17
N ARG A 60 3.72 -19.85 -10.10
CA ARG A 60 3.99 -18.79 -9.12
C ARG A 60 3.06 -17.60 -9.38
N ASP A 61 2.40 -17.12 -8.32
CA ASP A 61 1.42 -16.02 -8.38
C ASP A 61 2.03 -14.64 -8.11
N VAL A 62 3.37 -14.56 -8.11
CA VAL A 62 4.17 -13.33 -7.96
C VAL A 62 5.32 -13.37 -8.95
N ILE A 63 5.56 -12.24 -9.61
CA ILE A 63 6.75 -11.96 -10.40
C ILE A 63 7.55 -10.89 -9.65
N GLU A 64 8.79 -11.20 -9.31
CA GLU A 64 9.74 -10.30 -8.64
C GLU A 64 11.01 -10.24 -9.45
N LEU A 65 11.42 -9.05 -9.84
CA LEU A 65 12.73 -8.84 -10.43
C LEU A 65 13.79 -8.71 -9.32
N PRO A 66 15.05 -9.09 -9.60
CA PRO A 66 16.15 -8.72 -8.72
C PRO A 66 16.15 -7.20 -8.52
N ILE A 67 16.24 -6.77 -7.27
CA ILE A 67 16.32 -5.35 -6.93
C ILE A 67 17.63 -4.81 -7.51
N ASP A 68 17.55 -3.80 -8.38
CA ASP A 68 18.70 -2.99 -8.72
C ASP A 68 18.84 -1.82 -7.74
N ASP A 69 19.92 -1.00 -7.87
CA ASP A 69 20.27 0.04 -6.91
C ASP A 69 19.13 1.06 -6.61
N VAL A 70 18.09 1.12 -7.44
CA VAL A 70 17.05 2.15 -7.35
C VAL A 70 15.65 1.66 -7.79
N LEU A 71 15.52 0.41 -8.24
CA LEU A 71 14.28 -0.06 -8.86
C LEU A 71 13.85 -1.41 -8.28
N ASP A 72 12.74 -1.40 -7.55
CA ASP A 72 12.06 -2.57 -7.02
C ASP A 72 10.75 -2.82 -7.80
N ILE A 73 10.74 -3.88 -8.63
CA ILE A 73 9.58 -4.23 -9.45
C ILE A 73 9.00 -5.56 -8.96
N ASN A 74 7.72 -5.52 -8.56
CA ASN A 74 6.99 -6.68 -8.07
C ASN A 74 5.57 -6.70 -8.65
N GLY A 75 5.12 -7.87 -9.13
CA GLY A 75 3.79 -8.06 -9.70
C GLY A 75 3.02 -9.20 -9.07
N TRP A 76 1.70 -9.03 -9.00
CA TRP A 76 0.76 -10.03 -8.50
C TRP A 76 -0.13 -10.55 -9.62
N ASP A 77 -0.28 -11.87 -9.66
CA ASP A 77 -1.26 -12.53 -10.52
C ASP A 77 -2.69 -12.08 -10.20
N LEU A 78 -3.54 -12.02 -11.22
CA LEU A 78 -4.93 -11.60 -11.05
C LEU A 78 -5.70 -12.49 -10.08
N GLN A 79 -5.49 -13.81 -10.07
CA GLN A 79 -6.14 -14.69 -9.07
C GLN A 79 -5.73 -14.33 -7.63
N LYS A 80 -4.44 -14.07 -7.41
CA LYS A 80 -3.93 -13.60 -6.12
C LYS A 80 -4.57 -12.27 -5.75
N THR A 81 -4.59 -11.32 -6.68
CA THR A 81 -5.17 -9.98 -6.50
C THR A 81 -6.65 -10.07 -6.06
N LEU A 82 -7.45 -10.84 -6.76
CA LEU A 82 -8.88 -11.03 -6.42
C LEU A 82 -9.07 -11.73 -5.07
N ARG A 83 -8.23 -12.72 -4.74
CA ARG A 83 -8.25 -13.35 -3.41
C ARG A 83 -7.86 -12.39 -2.29
N LEU A 84 -6.94 -11.47 -2.54
CA LEU A 84 -6.56 -10.42 -1.59
C LEU A 84 -7.67 -9.37 -1.45
N LEU A 85 -8.34 -9.01 -2.55
CA LEU A 85 -9.49 -8.11 -2.50
C LEU A 85 -10.64 -8.72 -1.66
N TYR A 86 -10.96 -9.99 -1.86
CA TYR A 86 -11.94 -10.72 -1.04
C TYR A 86 -11.64 -10.63 0.47
N LYS A 87 -10.36 -10.58 0.82
CA LYS A 87 -9.90 -10.43 2.22
C LYS A 87 -9.82 -8.98 2.67
N SER A 88 -10.21 -8.02 1.84
CA SER A 88 -10.04 -6.58 2.09
C SER A 88 -8.59 -6.18 2.39
N ASN A 89 -7.63 -6.67 1.59
CA ASN A 89 -6.23 -6.34 1.77
C ASN A 89 -5.97 -4.87 1.43
N PRO A 90 -5.46 -4.03 2.36
CA PRO A 90 -5.32 -2.59 2.16
C PRO A 90 -4.32 -2.23 1.05
N THR A 91 -3.33 -3.06 0.76
CA THR A 91 -2.34 -2.82 -0.30
C THR A 91 -2.99 -2.61 -1.67
N LEU A 92 -4.09 -3.32 -1.95
CA LEU A 92 -4.81 -3.15 -3.22
C LEU A 92 -5.48 -1.77 -3.29
N PHE A 93 -6.13 -1.34 -2.20
CA PHE A 93 -6.73 -0.01 -2.15
C PHE A 93 -5.68 1.08 -2.34
N GLU A 94 -4.47 0.90 -1.79
CA GLU A 94 -3.34 1.80 -2.02
C GLU A 94 -2.89 1.79 -3.49
N TRP A 95 -2.67 0.63 -4.10
CA TRP A 95 -2.21 0.56 -5.49
C TRP A 95 -3.20 1.21 -6.46
N PHE A 96 -4.50 0.95 -6.30
CA PHE A 96 -5.54 1.55 -7.15
C PHE A 96 -5.79 3.04 -6.88
N SER A 97 -5.28 3.57 -5.75
CA SER A 97 -5.30 4.99 -5.40
C SER A 97 -3.97 5.70 -5.65
N SER A 98 -2.98 5.02 -6.25
CA SER A 98 -1.68 5.62 -6.52
C SER A 98 -1.80 6.81 -7.48
N PRO A 99 -1.22 7.97 -7.16
CA PRO A 99 -1.24 9.13 -8.06
C PRO A 99 -0.28 8.98 -9.25
N ILE A 100 0.57 7.93 -9.24
CA ILE A 100 1.56 7.69 -10.28
C ILE A 100 1.27 6.36 -10.94
N VAL A 101 0.65 6.41 -12.12
CA VAL A 101 0.31 5.26 -12.95
C VAL A 101 1.31 5.15 -14.10
N TYR A 102 1.89 3.98 -14.30
CA TYR A 102 2.83 3.66 -15.39
C TYR A 102 2.12 3.03 -16.59
N GLN A 103 1.17 2.15 -16.31
CA GLN A 103 0.35 1.46 -17.30
C GLN A 103 -0.99 1.11 -16.68
N GLU A 104 -2.09 1.27 -17.41
CA GLU A 104 -3.39 0.73 -17.01
C GLU A 104 -4.22 0.34 -18.22
N THR A 105 -5.18 -0.55 -18.01
CA THR A 105 -6.17 -1.02 -18.97
C THR A 105 -7.57 -0.78 -18.43
N ASP A 106 -8.61 -1.00 -19.24
CA ASP A 106 -10.03 -0.89 -18.84
C ASP A 106 -10.36 -1.72 -17.59
N PHE A 107 -9.57 -2.76 -17.30
CA PHE A 107 -9.66 -3.54 -16.07
C PHE A 107 -9.59 -2.66 -14.81
N ALA A 108 -8.74 -1.64 -14.81
CA ALA A 108 -8.51 -0.83 -13.61
C ALA A 108 -9.77 -0.06 -13.20
N ASP A 109 -10.55 0.45 -14.15
CA ASP A 109 -11.80 1.14 -13.86
C ASP A 109 -12.85 0.17 -13.33
N GLU A 110 -13.04 -0.97 -13.99
CA GLU A 110 -13.97 -2.00 -13.55
C GLU A 110 -13.61 -2.53 -12.15
N PHE A 111 -12.31 -2.65 -11.86
CA PHE A 111 -11.84 -3.08 -10.54
C PHE A 111 -12.08 -2.01 -9.46
N ARG A 112 -11.87 -0.72 -9.77
CA ARG A 112 -12.15 0.39 -8.82
C ARG A 112 -13.61 0.42 -8.40
N ASP A 113 -14.53 0.23 -9.34
CA ASP A 113 -15.96 0.17 -9.06
C ASP A 113 -16.31 -1.02 -8.13
N LEU A 114 -15.68 -2.17 -8.38
CA LEU A 114 -15.94 -3.38 -7.64
C LEU A 114 -15.32 -3.39 -6.25
N MET A 115 -14.11 -2.82 -6.09
CA MET A 115 -13.31 -2.97 -4.87
C MET A 115 -13.99 -2.42 -3.62
N MET A 116 -14.85 -1.42 -3.74
CA MET A 116 -15.57 -0.84 -2.60
C MET A 116 -16.58 -1.80 -1.99
N HIS A 117 -17.13 -2.75 -2.76
CA HIS A 117 -18.01 -3.81 -2.26
C HIS A 117 -17.26 -4.81 -1.35
N TYR A 118 -15.92 -4.86 -1.44
CA TYR A 118 -15.06 -5.77 -0.68
C TYR A 118 -14.30 -5.07 0.45
N PHE A 119 -14.52 -3.77 0.66
CA PHE A 119 -13.87 -3.04 1.74
C PHE A 119 -14.47 -3.41 3.09
N SER A 120 -13.63 -3.88 4.02
CA SER A 120 -13.97 -4.09 5.42
C SER A 120 -13.10 -3.19 6.29
N SER A 121 -13.73 -2.21 6.95
CA SER A 121 -13.05 -1.32 7.88
C SER A 121 -12.31 -2.10 8.97
N LYS A 122 -12.94 -3.11 9.55
CA LYS A 122 -12.35 -3.92 10.63
C LYS A 122 -11.08 -4.68 10.18
N LYS A 123 -11.13 -5.36 9.03
CA LYS A 123 -9.96 -6.11 8.51
C LYS A 123 -8.82 -5.19 8.14
N THR A 124 -9.14 -4.08 7.47
CA THR A 124 -8.15 -3.07 7.06
C THR A 124 -7.50 -2.40 8.27
N LEU A 125 -8.29 -2.06 9.31
CA LEU A 125 -7.79 -1.53 10.57
C LEU A 125 -6.85 -2.50 11.29
N TYR A 126 -7.20 -3.79 11.38
CA TYR A 126 -6.30 -4.80 11.96
C TYR A 126 -4.96 -4.88 11.24
N HIS A 127 -4.97 -4.75 9.92
CA HIS A 127 -3.74 -4.76 9.15
C HIS A 127 -2.88 -3.54 9.47
N TYR A 128 -3.43 -2.33 9.34
CA TYR A 128 -2.69 -1.09 9.59
C TYR A 128 -2.20 -0.98 11.03
N ILE A 129 -3.04 -1.29 12.02
CA ILE A 129 -2.61 -1.15 13.42
C ILE A 129 -1.56 -2.19 13.81
N SER A 130 -1.62 -3.41 13.25
CA SER A 130 -0.59 -4.43 13.47
C SER A 130 0.75 -4.01 12.86
N MET A 131 0.72 -3.41 11.67
CA MET A 131 1.91 -2.86 11.01
C MET A 131 2.50 -1.69 11.81
N ALA A 132 1.65 -0.74 12.26
CA ALA A 132 2.08 0.38 13.09
C ALA A 132 2.74 -0.08 14.39
N GLU A 133 2.10 -1.00 15.12
CA GLU A 133 2.62 -1.53 16.38
C GLU A 133 3.95 -2.27 16.19
N GLY A 134 4.05 -3.10 15.14
CA GLY A 134 5.28 -3.81 14.80
C GLY A 134 6.44 -2.85 14.52
N ASN A 135 6.24 -1.89 13.63
CA ASN A 135 7.24 -0.87 13.30
C ASN A 135 7.60 0.03 14.49
N TYR A 136 6.62 0.43 15.30
CA TYR A 136 6.85 1.24 16.49
C TYR A 136 7.75 0.51 17.49
N ARG A 137 7.44 -0.75 17.78
CA ARG A 137 8.23 -1.57 18.69
C ARG A 137 9.65 -1.81 18.20
N GLU A 138 9.81 -2.04 16.90
CA GLU A 138 11.11 -2.38 16.31
C GLU A 138 12.02 -1.17 16.14
N TYR A 139 11.45 0.00 15.75
CA TYR A 139 12.27 1.11 15.25
C TYR A 139 12.24 2.37 16.10
N LEU A 140 11.20 2.62 16.91
CA LEU A 140 11.01 3.91 17.57
C LEU A 140 11.13 3.89 19.11
N LYS A 141 11.61 2.79 19.69
CA LYS A 141 11.82 2.68 21.15
C LYS A 141 13.20 3.17 21.62
N GLY A 142 14.16 3.32 20.73
CA GLY A 142 15.51 3.81 21.03
C GLY A 142 15.56 5.33 21.22
N GLU A 143 16.67 5.84 21.80
CA GLU A 143 16.94 7.27 21.91
C GLU A 143 17.33 7.90 20.56
N ILE A 144 18.02 7.11 19.71
CA ILE A 144 18.41 7.47 18.35
C ILE A 144 17.67 6.54 17.38
N VAL A 145 16.98 7.12 16.42
CA VAL A 145 16.10 6.41 15.48
C VAL A 145 16.29 6.91 14.05
N ARG A 146 15.94 6.11 13.07
CA ARG A 146 15.94 6.58 11.67
C ARG A 146 14.70 7.42 11.39
N ALA A 147 14.89 8.63 10.85
CA ALA A 147 13.82 9.58 10.57
C ALA A 147 12.68 8.96 9.73
N LYS A 148 13.04 8.19 8.67
CA LYS A 148 12.03 7.55 7.80
C LYS A 148 11.11 6.57 8.53
N LYS A 149 11.55 5.97 9.65
CA LYS A 149 10.77 4.97 10.39
C LYS A 149 9.56 5.58 11.12
N TYR A 150 9.58 6.87 11.40
CA TYR A 150 8.40 7.56 11.90
C TYR A 150 7.22 7.48 10.92
N PHE A 151 7.47 7.62 9.62
CA PHE A 151 6.41 7.57 8.61
C PHE A 151 5.81 6.17 8.45
N TYR A 152 6.60 5.12 8.71
CA TYR A 152 6.12 3.73 8.72
C TYR A 152 5.20 3.42 9.91
N VAL A 153 5.13 4.33 10.90
CA VAL A 153 4.21 4.24 12.04
C VAL A 153 3.11 5.30 11.94
N LEU A 154 3.46 6.56 11.65
CA LEU A 154 2.47 7.64 11.54
C LEU A 154 1.44 7.38 10.44
N ARG A 155 1.89 6.99 9.23
CA ARG A 155 0.99 6.77 8.10
C ARG A 155 -0.09 5.72 8.42
N PRO A 156 0.23 4.51 8.88
CA PRO A 156 -0.79 3.53 9.24
C PRO A 156 -1.64 3.95 10.45
N VAL A 157 -1.11 4.72 11.40
CA VAL A 157 -1.93 5.27 12.51
C VAL A 157 -2.95 6.28 11.99
N LEU A 158 -2.54 7.23 11.12
CA LEU A 158 -3.45 8.19 10.51
C LEU A 158 -4.45 7.50 9.56
N ALA A 159 -4.02 6.48 8.82
CA ALA A 159 -4.92 5.65 8.02
C ALA A 159 -5.99 4.95 8.87
N CYS A 160 -5.62 4.47 10.07
CA CYS A 160 -6.60 3.92 11.00
C CYS A 160 -7.61 4.98 11.48
N ARG A 161 -7.17 6.20 11.79
CA ARG A 161 -8.07 7.29 12.18
C ARG A 161 -9.04 7.61 11.07
N TRP A 162 -8.54 7.79 9.84
CA TRP A 162 -9.39 7.98 8.66
C TRP A 162 -10.50 6.93 8.53
N ILE A 163 -10.13 5.64 8.67
CA ILE A 163 -11.10 4.55 8.55
C ILE A 163 -12.12 4.58 9.71
N LEU A 164 -11.68 4.89 10.93
CA LEU A 164 -12.58 4.99 12.08
C LEU A 164 -13.58 6.15 11.92
N ASP A 165 -13.14 7.26 11.34
CA ASP A 165 -13.97 8.46 11.20
C ASP A 165 -14.90 8.39 9.97
N ARG A 166 -14.45 7.78 8.86
CA ARG A 166 -15.15 7.83 7.56
C ARG A 166 -15.66 6.49 7.06
N GLY A 167 -15.15 5.37 7.56
CA GLY A 167 -15.53 4.03 7.11
C GLY A 167 -15.12 3.73 5.65
N THR A 168 -14.15 4.45 5.10
CA THR A 168 -13.68 4.33 3.71
C THR A 168 -12.18 4.03 3.65
N PRO A 169 -11.66 3.50 2.52
CA PRO A 169 -10.22 3.38 2.31
C PRO A 169 -9.51 4.72 2.51
N PRO A 170 -8.34 4.74 3.17
CA PRO A 170 -7.58 5.97 3.38
C PRO A 170 -6.91 6.41 2.08
N PRO A 171 -6.68 7.73 1.90
CA PRO A 171 -5.98 8.25 0.75
C PRO A 171 -4.52 7.77 0.71
N MET A 172 -3.95 7.72 -0.51
CA MET A 172 -2.56 7.33 -0.71
C MET A 172 -1.59 8.42 -0.22
N LEU A 173 -1.91 9.68 -0.47
CA LEU A 173 -1.06 10.82 -0.12
C LEU A 173 -1.02 11.04 1.40
N PHE A 174 0.19 11.08 1.95
CA PHE A 174 0.41 11.36 3.37
C PHE A 174 -0.06 12.76 3.77
N SER A 175 0.08 13.74 2.88
CA SER A 175 -0.39 15.11 3.12
C SER A 175 -1.89 15.21 3.36
N GLU A 176 -2.70 14.37 2.72
CA GLU A 176 -4.14 14.31 2.95
C GLU A 176 -4.46 13.72 4.33
N LEU A 177 -3.76 12.64 4.71
CA LEU A 177 -3.89 12.06 6.05
C LEU A 177 -3.48 13.05 7.15
N VAL A 178 -2.36 13.77 6.96
CA VAL A 178 -1.90 14.79 7.91
C VAL A 178 -2.93 15.91 8.06
N LYS A 179 -3.44 16.41 6.96
CA LYS A 179 -4.43 17.50 6.95
C LYS A 179 -5.70 17.16 7.72
N GLU A 180 -6.18 15.94 7.58
CA GLU A 180 -7.50 15.53 8.08
C GLU A 180 -7.43 14.86 9.46
N GLU A 181 -6.35 14.14 9.78
CA GLU A 181 -6.30 13.23 10.93
C GLU A 181 -5.23 13.57 11.97
N LEU A 182 -4.23 14.43 11.62
CA LEU A 182 -3.17 14.75 12.56
C LEU A 182 -3.61 15.85 13.54
N PRO A 183 -3.42 15.68 14.86
CA PRO A 183 -3.64 16.75 15.83
C PRO A 183 -2.83 18.01 15.51
N VAL A 184 -3.44 19.18 15.71
CA VAL A 184 -2.87 20.48 15.34
C VAL A 184 -1.50 20.73 15.99
N GLU A 185 -1.33 20.30 17.23
CA GLU A 185 -0.07 20.41 17.99
C GLU A 185 1.09 19.60 17.38
N LEU A 186 0.78 18.57 16.59
CA LEU A 186 1.80 17.74 15.92
C LEU A 186 2.12 18.16 14.50
N ILE A 187 1.37 19.11 13.92
CA ILE A 187 1.61 19.56 12.55
C ILE A 187 3.03 20.08 12.37
N ASN A 188 3.52 20.92 13.30
CA ASN A 188 4.86 21.48 13.20
C ASN A 188 5.97 20.42 13.33
N PRO A 189 6.01 19.55 14.37
CA PRO A 189 7.05 18.53 14.46
C PRO A 189 7.00 17.50 13.30
N VAL A 190 5.82 17.16 12.79
CA VAL A 190 5.69 16.26 11.65
C VAL A 190 6.16 16.92 10.34
N ASN A 191 5.87 18.20 10.13
CA ASN A 191 6.37 18.93 8.96
C ASN A 191 7.90 19.08 8.99
N GLN A 192 8.51 19.39 10.14
CA GLN A 192 9.96 19.44 10.28
C GLN A 192 10.61 18.06 9.98
N LEU A 193 10.00 16.98 10.47
CA LEU A 193 10.45 15.63 10.19
C LEU A 193 10.30 15.30 8.69
N LEU A 194 9.23 15.76 8.04
CA LEU A 194 8.98 15.56 6.62
C LEU A 194 10.02 16.30 5.77
N GLU A 195 10.30 17.57 6.08
CA GLU A 195 11.36 18.36 5.43
C GLU A 195 12.73 17.68 5.57
N LEU A 196 13.06 17.21 6.78
CA LEU A 196 14.27 16.46 7.02
C LEU A 196 14.34 15.21 6.14
N LYS A 197 13.27 14.38 6.12
CA LYS A 197 13.22 13.16 5.31
C LYS A 197 13.36 13.44 3.80
N MET A 198 12.74 14.49 3.30
CA MET A 198 12.79 14.85 1.88
C MET A 198 14.13 15.41 1.43
N ASN A 199 14.93 15.99 2.35
CA ASN A 199 16.20 16.63 2.04
C ASN A 199 17.43 15.84 2.51
N SER A 200 17.25 14.73 3.21
CA SER A 200 18.31 13.88 3.75
C SER A 200 18.31 12.49 3.13
N SER A 201 19.40 11.75 3.36
CA SER A 201 19.47 10.35 2.97
C SER A 201 18.49 9.48 3.77
N GLU A 202 18.12 8.34 3.21
CA GLU A 202 17.19 7.39 3.85
C GLU A 202 17.71 6.80 5.17
N VAL A 203 19.01 6.89 5.44
CA VAL A 203 19.64 6.38 6.66
C VAL A 203 19.77 7.42 7.77
N GLU A 204 19.24 8.64 7.59
CA GLU A 204 19.36 9.74 8.54
C GLU A 204 18.91 9.34 9.95
N LEU A 205 19.82 9.55 10.92
CA LEU A 205 19.62 9.25 12.34
C LEU A 205 19.29 10.52 13.10
N ILE A 206 18.23 10.49 13.89
CA ILE A 206 17.77 11.61 14.72
C ILE A 206 17.56 11.20 16.16
N LYS A 207 17.55 12.16 17.06
CA LYS A 207 17.00 11.94 18.40
C LYS A 207 15.52 11.66 18.32
N ARG A 208 15.02 10.80 19.18
CA ARG A 208 13.61 10.53 19.34
C ARG A 208 12.82 11.81 19.58
N ILE A 209 11.72 12.00 18.87
CA ILE A 209 10.83 13.16 18.99
C ILE A 209 9.74 12.82 20.01
N SER A 210 9.85 13.40 21.21
CA SER A 210 8.99 13.04 22.36
C SER A 210 7.52 13.22 22.05
N GLU A 211 7.13 14.34 21.46
CA GLU A 211 5.73 14.68 21.16
C GLU A 211 5.10 13.66 20.21
N ILE A 212 5.82 13.24 19.18
CA ILE A 212 5.33 12.22 18.24
C ILE A 212 5.24 10.85 18.93
N ASN A 213 6.22 10.50 19.75
CA ASN A 213 6.21 9.21 20.45
C ASN A 213 5.07 9.14 21.49
N GLU A 214 4.81 10.19 22.25
CA GLU A 214 3.68 10.28 23.20
C GLU A 214 2.35 10.08 22.49
N TYR A 215 2.15 10.77 21.37
CA TYR A 215 0.98 10.57 20.52
C TYR A 215 0.82 9.12 20.04
N LEU A 216 1.91 8.47 19.62
CA LEU A 216 1.87 7.09 19.16
C LEU A 216 1.63 6.10 20.31
N ASP A 217 2.22 6.34 21.48
CA ASP A 217 2.01 5.54 22.70
C ASP A 217 0.53 5.57 23.15
N GLU A 218 -0.20 6.66 22.93
CA GLU A 218 -1.63 6.81 23.22
C GLU A 218 -2.52 6.28 22.08
N SER A 219 -2.18 6.61 20.83
CA SER A 219 -3.04 6.31 19.68
C SER A 219 -3.10 4.82 19.37
N ILE A 220 -1.97 4.10 19.43
CA ILE A 220 -1.94 2.68 19.08
C ILE A 220 -2.87 1.84 19.98
N PRO A 221 -2.80 1.93 21.32
CA PRO A 221 -3.75 1.21 22.20
C PRO A 221 -5.20 1.64 22.03
N SER A 222 -5.45 2.93 21.83
CA SER A 222 -6.80 3.49 21.62
C SER A 222 -7.43 2.89 20.35
N ILE A 223 -6.73 2.94 19.23
CA ILE A 223 -7.19 2.35 17.96
C ILE A 223 -7.45 0.85 18.11
N LYS A 224 -6.53 0.10 18.75
CA LYS A 224 -6.74 -1.34 19.01
C LYS A 224 -8.01 -1.62 19.81
N SER A 225 -8.35 -0.76 20.76
CA SER A 225 -9.57 -0.89 21.56
C SER A 225 -10.80 -0.60 20.70
N ALA A 226 -10.76 0.46 19.87
CA ALA A 226 -11.86 0.81 18.97
C ALA A 226 -12.14 -0.31 17.93
N VAL A 227 -11.09 -0.88 17.32
CA VAL A 227 -11.23 -1.96 16.33
C VAL A 227 -11.92 -3.20 16.88
N ARG A 228 -11.68 -3.54 18.16
CA ARG A 228 -12.32 -4.69 18.81
C ARG A 228 -13.84 -4.54 18.94
N LEU A 229 -14.32 -3.30 19.02
CA LEU A 229 -15.74 -2.98 19.18
C LEU A 229 -16.50 -2.90 17.84
N LEU A 230 -15.78 -2.84 16.72
CA LEU A 230 -16.41 -2.82 15.39
C LEU A 230 -17.05 -4.16 15.08
N ASP A 231 -18.25 -4.12 14.47
CA ASP A 231 -18.84 -5.27 13.83
C ASP A 231 -18.18 -5.55 12.48
N ASP A 232 -18.09 -6.82 12.10
CA ASP A 232 -17.60 -7.27 10.77
C ASP A 232 -18.66 -8.20 10.18
N SER A 233 -19.86 -7.68 10.00
CA SER A 233 -20.97 -8.41 9.39
C SER A 233 -20.84 -8.54 7.87
N HIS A 234 -19.83 -7.89 7.26
CA HIS A 234 -19.62 -7.93 5.82
C HIS A 234 -19.08 -9.30 5.38
N THR A 235 -19.90 -10.05 4.67
CA THR A 235 -19.54 -11.33 4.04
C THR A 235 -19.62 -11.17 2.52
N PRO A 236 -18.52 -10.80 1.87
CA PRO A 236 -18.51 -10.64 0.41
C PRO A 236 -18.73 -12.00 -0.28
N GLU A 237 -19.29 -11.98 -1.49
CA GLU A 237 -19.48 -13.17 -2.31
C GLU A 237 -18.40 -13.29 -3.38
N TRP A 238 -18.10 -14.53 -3.79
CA TRP A 238 -17.10 -14.79 -4.83
C TRP A 238 -17.58 -14.53 -6.25
N ASN A 239 -18.89 -14.41 -6.45
CA ASN A 239 -19.48 -14.42 -7.79
C ASN A 239 -18.97 -13.29 -8.69
N GLU A 240 -18.97 -12.04 -8.20
CA GLU A 240 -18.49 -10.88 -8.96
C GLU A 240 -17.01 -10.99 -9.32
N LEU A 241 -16.18 -11.45 -8.36
CA LEU A 241 -14.73 -11.65 -8.59
C LEU A 241 -14.47 -12.76 -9.62
N ASN A 242 -15.23 -13.85 -9.55
CA ASN A 242 -15.13 -14.93 -10.54
C ASN A 242 -15.56 -14.47 -11.93
N GLN A 243 -16.59 -13.65 -12.03
CA GLN A 243 -17.04 -13.09 -13.32
C GLN A 243 -15.99 -12.13 -13.89
N LEU A 244 -15.41 -11.25 -13.06
CA LEU A 244 -14.34 -10.35 -13.49
C LEU A 244 -13.13 -11.15 -13.99
N PHE A 245 -12.69 -12.17 -13.23
CA PHE A 245 -11.60 -13.03 -13.65
C PHE A 245 -11.84 -13.71 -14.99
N LEU A 246 -13.01 -14.30 -15.17
CA LEU A 246 -13.36 -14.97 -16.43
C LEU A 246 -13.43 -14.01 -17.61
N ARG A 247 -13.99 -12.80 -17.43
CA ARG A 247 -14.01 -11.79 -18.49
C ARG A 247 -12.59 -11.39 -18.93
N GLU A 248 -11.70 -11.16 -17.98
CA GLU A 248 -10.32 -10.79 -18.31
C GLU A 248 -9.55 -11.93 -18.98
N LEU A 249 -9.82 -13.17 -18.58
CA LEU A 249 -9.18 -14.36 -19.14
C LEU A 249 -9.60 -14.65 -20.57
N MET A 250 -10.80 -14.19 -20.98
CA MET A 250 -11.37 -14.41 -22.30
C MET A 250 -11.13 -13.25 -23.29
N LYS A 251 -10.52 -12.14 -22.84
CA LYS A 251 -10.05 -11.03 -23.68
C LYS A 251 -8.75 -11.39 -24.41
#